data_37819c1f3f4c1bf977adb5090d5b924a
#
_entry.id   37819c1f3f4c1bf977adb5090d5b924a
#
_cell.length_a   1.000
_cell.length_b   1.000
_cell.length_c   1.000
_cell.angle_alpha   90.00
_cell.angle_beta   90.00
_cell.angle_gamma   90.00
#
_symmetry.space_group_name_H-M   'P 1'
#
loop_
_entity.id
_entity.type
_entity.pdbx_description
1 polymer ?
#
loop_
_entity_poly.entity_id
_entity_poly.type
_entity_poly.pdbx_seq_one_letter_code
_entity_poly.pdbx_strand_id
1 'polypeptide(L)'
;RNLTLAAGGFNVGEQALLAELAERGVLPTGLALDQQVLDRLLQGDASEGAPPLETLVLNARDAFNFYGDVSLDSYDPSSGRSRLSRLVLGTPAIYGYGDSDSVASIRTSNLIWNGAQTPAAGVIAGGAGSGQGTLDIRSERLEFGYGPFSQPSAIDSYQRLALGFATVNLAASERITANHKGSLAVYQSQGEYRAGSGYAYSGGDLNLITPLLTGEAGSRNSLLAGGALRVSAGGGGAASTPVELANGALGAELALEGASLLLDTRVGLPSGKLSLTAQEDLELGAGAQLDLAGRALRFDDVTRYSWGGEVNLLSHGGNIRQAGASRIDLSASNNQAGSLTAVALDSAAGVVDLQGQILAASSGEYDAGGTLVPYAAG
;
A
#
# COMPACT_ATOMS: atom_id res chain seq x y z
N ARG A 1 -18.07 20.10 -7.48
CA ARG A 1 -18.19 19.18 -8.65
C ARG A 1 -17.76 17.78 -8.27
N ASN A 2 -18.55 17.17 -7.42
CA ASN A 2 -18.30 15.84 -6.90
C ASN A 2 -19.34 14.88 -7.45
N LEU A 3 -18.92 13.71 -7.90
CA LEU A 3 -19.81 12.63 -8.30
C LEU A 3 -19.50 11.40 -7.45
N THR A 4 -20.54 10.80 -6.92
CA THR A 4 -20.47 9.51 -6.26
C THR A 4 -21.33 8.51 -7.00
N LEU A 5 -20.73 7.41 -7.45
CA LEU A 5 -21.44 6.25 -7.98
C LEU A 5 -21.31 5.11 -6.98
N ALA A 6 -22.42 4.48 -6.66
CA ALA A 6 -22.44 3.34 -5.75
C ALA A 6 -23.18 2.16 -6.41
N ALA A 7 -22.60 0.98 -6.33
CA ALA A 7 -23.15 -0.25 -6.89
C ALA A 7 -22.77 -1.44 -6.01
N GLY A 8 -23.40 -2.60 -6.25
CA GLY A 8 -22.98 -3.86 -5.65
C GLY A 8 -21.57 -4.25 -6.08
N GLY A 9 -21.26 -4.03 -7.35
CA GLY A 9 -19.94 -4.21 -7.94
C GLY A 9 -19.79 -3.36 -9.19
N PHE A 10 -18.56 -3.18 -9.66
CA PHE A 10 -18.25 -2.59 -10.96
C PHE A 10 -17.57 -3.64 -11.84
N ASN A 11 -18.08 -3.83 -13.05
CA ASN A 11 -17.49 -4.68 -14.07
C ASN A 11 -16.90 -3.79 -15.17
N VAL A 12 -15.60 -3.75 -15.27
CA VAL A 12 -14.85 -2.81 -16.11
C VAL A 12 -14.08 -3.57 -17.17
N GLY A 13 -14.33 -3.26 -18.43
CA GLY A 13 -13.66 -3.93 -19.55
C GLY A 13 -14.27 -3.56 -20.89
N GLU A 14 -13.78 -4.19 -21.95
CA GLU A 14 -14.38 -4.04 -23.28
C GLU A 14 -15.78 -4.65 -23.31
N GLN A 15 -16.70 -3.96 -23.97
CA GLN A 15 -18.11 -4.36 -24.03
C GLN A 15 -18.31 -5.78 -24.58
N ALA A 16 -17.55 -6.16 -25.60
CA ALA A 16 -17.64 -7.50 -26.18
C ALA A 16 -17.20 -8.59 -25.21
N LEU A 17 -16.14 -8.36 -24.44
CA LEU A 17 -15.67 -9.29 -23.41
C LEU A 17 -16.66 -9.41 -22.25
N LEU A 18 -17.23 -8.30 -21.79
CA LEU A 18 -18.24 -8.32 -20.75
C LEU A 18 -19.48 -9.09 -21.17
N ALA A 19 -19.93 -8.93 -22.42
CA ALA A 19 -21.05 -9.68 -23.00
C ALA A 19 -20.78 -11.18 -23.05
N GLU A 20 -19.59 -11.59 -23.51
CA GLU A 20 -19.15 -12.98 -23.55
C GLU A 20 -19.16 -13.62 -22.15
N LEU A 21 -18.60 -12.94 -21.16
CA LEU A 21 -18.54 -13.42 -19.78
C LEU A 21 -19.94 -13.51 -19.14
N ALA A 22 -20.84 -12.60 -19.50
CA ALA A 22 -22.24 -12.66 -19.08
C ALA A 22 -22.94 -13.89 -19.67
N GLU A 23 -22.75 -14.18 -20.94
CA GLU A 23 -23.29 -15.39 -21.60
C GLU A 23 -22.76 -16.68 -20.96
N ARG A 24 -21.51 -16.69 -20.53
CA ARG A 24 -20.88 -17.82 -19.83
C ARG A 24 -21.32 -17.93 -18.36
N GLY A 25 -22.08 -16.98 -17.82
CA GLY A 25 -22.53 -16.96 -16.44
C GLY A 25 -21.43 -16.71 -15.40
N VAL A 26 -20.30 -16.12 -15.81
CA VAL A 26 -19.17 -15.81 -14.92
C VAL A 26 -19.02 -14.31 -14.60
N LEU A 27 -19.92 -13.49 -15.12
CA LEU A 27 -19.95 -12.05 -14.81
C LEU A 27 -20.83 -11.82 -13.57
N PRO A 28 -20.29 -11.29 -12.47
CA PRO A 28 -21.10 -11.00 -11.28
C PRO A 28 -22.07 -9.83 -11.55
N THR A 29 -23.14 -9.77 -10.78
CA THR A 29 -24.06 -8.63 -10.82
C THR A 29 -23.33 -7.35 -10.43
N GLY A 30 -23.48 -6.32 -11.25
CA GLY A 30 -22.83 -5.04 -11.02
C GLY A 30 -23.07 -4.06 -12.16
N LEU A 31 -22.56 -2.85 -11.98
CA LEU A 31 -22.60 -1.82 -13.00
C LEU A 31 -21.46 -2.09 -14.02
N ALA A 32 -21.83 -2.26 -15.29
CA ALA A 32 -20.85 -2.38 -16.36
C ALA A 32 -20.36 -1.01 -16.81
N LEU A 33 -19.05 -0.83 -16.80
CA LEU A 33 -18.37 0.37 -17.28
C LEU A 33 -17.42 -0.03 -18.40
N ASP A 34 -17.78 0.28 -19.64
CA ASP A 34 -16.86 0.11 -20.75
C ASP A 34 -15.86 1.27 -20.82
N GLN A 35 -14.84 1.14 -21.66
CA GLN A 35 -13.77 2.12 -21.78
C GLN A 35 -14.29 3.51 -22.17
N GLN A 36 -15.33 3.59 -23.01
CA GLN A 36 -15.89 4.88 -23.42
C GLN A 36 -16.59 5.60 -22.27
N VAL A 37 -17.33 4.86 -21.46
CA VAL A 37 -18.00 5.42 -20.26
C VAL A 37 -16.98 5.91 -19.25
N LEU A 38 -15.92 5.13 -19.04
CA LEU A 38 -14.81 5.51 -18.15
C LEU A 38 -14.12 6.78 -18.62
N ASP A 39 -13.80 6.86 -19.91
CA ASP A 39 -13.10 8.02 -20.47
C ASP A 39 -13.96 9.29 -20.31
N ARG A 40 -15.27 9.21 -20.52
CA ARG A 40 -16.18 10.33 -20.28
C ARG A 40 -16.25 10.74 -18.81
N LEU A 41 -16.29 9.79 -17.90
CA LEU A 41 -16.30 10.08 -16.46
C LEU A 41 -15.01 10.77 -16.00
N LEU A 42 -13.87 10.33 -16.54
CA LEU A 42 -12.55 10.79 -16.09
C LEU A 42 -12.10 12.05 -16.83
N GLN A 43 -12.46 12.22 -18.11
CA GLN A 43 -12.01 13.32 -18.96
C GLN A 43 -13.05 14.42 -19.08
N GLY A 44 -14.32 14.16 -18.75
CA GLY A 44 -15.43 15.06 -19.01
C GLY A 44 -15.83 15.09 -20.49
N ASP A 45 -16.87 15.86 -20.81
CA ASP A 45 -17.34 16.09 -22.18
C ASP A 45 -17.35 17.61 -22.46
N ALA A 46 -16.29 18.07 -23.12
CA ALA A 46 -16.15 19.47 -23.49
C ALA A 46 -17.19 19.92 -24.54
N SER A 47 -17.75 18.98 -25.31
CA SER A 47 -18.74 19.30 -26.36
C SER A 47 -20.11 19.70 -25.79
N GLU A 48 -20.42 19.23 -24.60
CA GLU A 48 -21.67 19.56 -23.91
C GLU A 48 -21.53 20.67 -22.85
N GLY A 49 -20.36 21.27 -22.74
CA GLY A 49 -20.11 22.37 -21.79
C GLY A 49 -20.18 21.94 -20.33
N ALA A 50 -20.16 20.64 -20.05
CA ALA A 50 -20.14 20.12 -18.69
C ALA A 50 -18.77 20.39 -18.05
N PRO A 51 -18.71 21.08 -16.91
CA PRO A 51 -17.45 21.31 -16.23
C PRO A 51 -16.88 19.99 -15.72
N PRO A 52 -15.53 19.80 -15.77
CA PRO A 52 -14.90 18.57 -15.31
C PRO A 52 -15.16 18.30 -13.84
N LEU A 53 -15.24 17.02 -13.48
CA LEU A 53 -15.33 16.61 -12.09
C LEU A 53 -14.03 16.96 -11.35
N GLU A 54 -14.16 17.32 -10.09
CA GLU A 54 -13.02 17.51 -9.18
C GLU A 54 -12.78 16.25 -8.35
N THR A 55 -13.85 15.63 -7.87
CA THR A 55 -13.79 14.38 -7.10
C THR A 55 -14.75 13.37 -7.70
N LEU A 56 -14.22 12.18 -7.97
CA LEU A 56 -15.00 11.00 -8.34
C LEU A 56 -14.86 9.95 -7.25
N VAL A 57 -16.01 9.54 -6.70
CA VAL A 57 -16.09 8.46 -5.71
C VAL A 57 -16.81 7.28 -6.34
N LEU A 58 -16.14 6.15 -6.40
CA LEU A 58 -16.69 4.89 -6.90
C LEU A 58 -16.76 3.90 -5.74
N ASN A 59 -17.97 3.60 -5.30
CA ASN A 59 -18.20 2.67 -4.19
C ASN A 59 -18.80 1.37 -4.71
N ALA A 60 -18.06 0.28 -4.52
CA ALA A 60 -18.49 -1.08 -4.80
C ALA A 60 -18.57 -1.86 -3.48
N ARG A 61 -19.75 -2.36 -3.15
CA ARG A 61 -19.94 -3.19 -1.94
C ARG A 61 -19.09 -4.47 -1.99
N ASP A 62 -19.02 -5.10 -3.16
CA ASP A 62 -18.40 -6.41 -3.33
C ASP A 62 -16.98 -6.33 -3.90
N ALA A 63 -16.81 -5.76 -5.10
CA ALA A 63 -15.53 -5.63 -5.76
C ALA A 63 -15.56 -4.69 -6.97
N PHE A 64 -14.37 -4.18 -7.34
CA PHE A 64 -14.05 -3.74 -8.69
C PHE A 64 -13.47 -4.92 -9.47
N ASN A 65 -14.09 -5.27 -10.57
CA ASN A 65 -13.65 -6.34 -11.44
C ASN A 65 -13.09 -5.77 -12.74
N PHE A 66 -11.83 -6.04 -13.02
CA PHE A 66 -11.15 -5.61 -14.25
C PHE A 66 -10.96 -6.79 -15.20
N TYR A 67 -11.48 -6.66 -16.41
CA TYR A 67 -11.47 -7.72 -17.43
C TYR A 67 -10.58 -7.32 -18.61
N GLY A 68 -9.42 -7.99 -18.73
CA GLY A 68 -8.46 -7.73 -19.79
C GLY A 68 -7.73 -6.40 -19.62
N ASP A 69 -7.46 -5.75 -20.74
CA ASP A 69 -6.83 -4.43 -20.73
C ASP A 69 -7.85 -3.35 -20.41
N VAL A 70 -7.59 -2.61 -19.35
CA VAL A 70 -8.44 -1.51 -18.86
C VAL A 70 -7.57 -0.32 -18.54
N SER A 71 -8.03 0.88 -18.87
CA SER A 71 -7.33 2.12 -18.55
C SER A 71 -8.29 3.15 -17.96
N LEU A 72 -8.08 3.47 -16.67
CA LEU A 72 -8.71 4.59 -15.98
C LEU A 72 -7.68 5.72 -15.90
N ASP A 73 -7.72 6.66 -16.83
CA ASP A 73 -6.76 7.76 -16.91
C ASP A 73 -7.46 9.11 -16.80
N SER A 74 -7.19 9.85 -15.74
CA SER A 74 -7.74 11.19 -15.52
C SER A 74 -6.85 12.32 -16.07
N TYR A 75 -5.68 12.00 -16.61
CA TYR A 75 -4.76 12.99 -17.15
C TYR A 75 -5.21 13.46 -18.54
N ASP A 76 -5.19 14.77 -18.70
CA ASP A 76 -5.42 15.40 -20.00
C ASP A 76 -4.14 15.28 -20.85
N PRO A 77 -4.22 14.63 -22.03
CA PRO A 77 -3.04 14.47 -22.89
C PRO A 77 -2.42 15.79 -23.35
N SER A 78 -3.22 16.85 -23.45
CA SER A 78 -2.75 18.15 -23.95
C SER A 78 -2.02 18.97 -22.89
N SER A 79 -2.49 18.94 -21.63
CA SER A 79 -1.91 19.69 -20.54
C SER A 79 -0.96 18.88 -19.65
N GLY A 80 -1.03 17.56 -19.72
CA GLY A 80 -0.28 16.66 -18.86
C GLY A 80 -0.71 16.72 -17.38
N ARG A 81 -1.90 17.27 -17.10
CA ARG A 81 -2.44 17.42 -15.75
C ARG A 81 -3.68 16.55 -15.56
N SER A 82 -3.87 16.05 -14.35
CA SER A 82 -5.08 15.35 -14.00
C SER A 82 -6.26 16.30 -13.94
N ARG A 83 -7.36 15.93 -14.59
CA ARG A 83 -8.64 16.65 -14.52
C ARG A 83 -9.35 16.41 -13.20
N LEU A 84 -9.13 15.24 -12.58
CA LEU A 84 -9.59 14.96 -11.23
C LEU A 84 -8.56 15.44 -10.21
N SER A 85 -9.01 16.14 -9.19
CA SER A 85 -8.21 16.42 -7.99
C SER A 85 -8.10 15.16 -7.12
N ARG A 86 -9.12 14.29 -7.17
CA ARG A 86 -9.17 13.09 -6.34
C ARG A 86 -10.06 12.00 -6.95
N LEU A 87 -9.55 10.77 -6.94
CA LEU A 87 -10.30 9.56 -7.22
C LEU A 87 -10.37 8.70 -5.95
N VAL A 88 -11.56 8.33 -5.53
CA VAL A 88 -11.77 7.47 -4.37
C VAL A 88 -12.36 6.14 -4.83
N LEU A 89 -11.68 5.05 -4.51
CA LEU A 89 -12.15 3.69 -4.72
C LEU A 89 -12.61 3.10 -3.39
N GLY A 90 -13.91 3.06 -3.17
CA GLY A 90 -14.53 2.47 -1.98
C GLY A 90 -14.90 1.02 -2.23
N THR A 91 -13.95 0.10 -2.01
CA THR A 91 -14.20 -1.32 -2.27
C THR A 91 -13.33 -2.21 -1.38
N PRO A 92 -13.85 -3.37 -0.92
CA PRO A 92 -13.04 -4.36 -0.23
C PRO A 92 -12.06 -5.09 -1.16
N ALA A 93 -12.30 -5.10 -2.49
CA ALA A 93 -11.48 -5.87 -3.41
C ALA A 93 -11.36 -5.26 -4.80
N ILE A 94 -10.23 -5.52 -5.44
CA ILE A 94 -9.98 -5.34 -6.87
C ILE A 94 -9.61 -6.70 -7.42
N TYR A 95 -10.43 -7.22 -8.34
CA TYR A 95 -10.25 -8.52 -8.96
C TYR A 95 -9.85 -8.40 -10.43
N GLY A 96 -8.91 -9.23 -10.86
CA GLY A 96 -8.42 -9.25 -12.21
C GLY A 96 -8.87 -10.48 -13.00
N TYR A 97 -9.10 -10.28 -14.28
CA TYR A 97 -9.36 -11.31 -15.27
C TYR A 97 -8.53 -11.04 -16.52
N GLY A 98 -7.84 -12.03 -17.01
CA GLY A 98 -7.03 -11.92 -18.24
C GLY A 98 -5.79 -12.80 -18.19
N ASP A 99 -5.06 -12.80 -19.27
CA ASP A 99 -3.79 -13.52 -19.40
C ASP A 99 -2.62 -12.73 -18.80
N SER A 100 -1.41 -13.26 -18.95
CA SER A 100 -0.19 -12.65 -18.42
C SER A 100 0.16 -11.30 -19.07
N ASP A 101 -0.37 -11.01 -20.24
CA ASP A 101 -0.10 -9.76 -20.97
C ASP A 101 -1.13 -8.68 -20.69
N SER A 102 -2.25 -9.04 -20.03
CA SER A 102 -3.30 -8.09 -19.68
C SER A 102 -2.84 -7.10 -18.62
N VAL A 103 -3.16 -5.83 -18.82
CA VAL A 103 -2.83 -4.73 -17.91
C VAL A 103 -4.09 -3.94 -17.58
N ALA A 104 -4.46 -3.93 -16.31
CA ALA A 104 -5.44 -3.00 -15.77
C ALA A 104 -4.69 -1.81 -15.17
N SER A 105 -4.86 -0.62 -15.74
CA SER A 105 -4.15 0.57 -15.30
C SER A 105 -5.08 1.64 -14.75
N ILE A 106 -4.64 2.31 -13.69
CA ILE A 106 -5.28 3.49 -13.12
C ILE A 106 -4.21 4.57 -13.02
N ARG A 107 -4.49 5.74 -13.58
CA ARG A 107 -3.61 6.90 -13.52
C ARG A 107 -4.39 8.14 -13.12
N THR A 108 -4.04 8.72 -11.98
CA THR A 108 -4.68 9.94 -11.45
C THR A 108 -3.71 10.67 -10.53
N SER A 109 -3.99 11.93 -10.19
CA SER A 109 -3.10 12.70 -9.29
C SER A 109 -3.17 12.22 -7.85
N ASN A 110 -4.37 12.07 -7.31
CA ASN A 110 -4.58 11.60 -5.94
C ASN A 110 -5.55 10.43 -5.95
N LEU A 111 -5.09 9.27 -5.51
CA LEU A 111 -5.91 8.08 -5.36
C LEU A 111 -6.05 7.72 -3.89
N ILE A 112 -7.29 7.57 -3.44
CA ILE A 112 -7.61 6.98 -2.15
C ILE A 112 -8.25 5.62 -2.39
N TRP A 113 -7.63 4.56 -1.92
CA TRP A 113 -8.27 3.26 -1.85
C TRP A 113 -8.84 3.07 -0.46
N ASN A 114 -10.13 3.27 -0.39
CA ASN A 114 -10.91 3.05 0.80
C ASN A 114 -11.36 1.59 0.80
N GLY A 115 -10.88 0.80 1.75
CA GLY A 115 -11.30 -0.58 1.91
C GLY A 115 -12.71 -0.71 2.50
N ALA A 116 -13.04 -1.87 3.01
CA ALA A 116 -14.31 -2.12 3.68
C ALA A 116 -14.09 -2.89 4.98
N GLN A 117 -15.03 -2.76 5.91
CA GLN A 117 -15.05 -3.52 7.16
C GLN A 117 -15.49 -4.97 6.93
N THR A 118 -16.32 -5.18 5.92
CA THR A 118 -16.80 -6.51 5.55
C THR A 118 -15.82 -7.18 4.60
N PRO A 119 -15.64 -8.51 4.69
CA PRO A 119 -14.83 -9.26 3.74
C PRO A 119 -15.33 -9.09 2.30
N ALA A 120 -14.42 -9.22 1.35
CA ALA A 120 -14.74 -9.21 -0.07
C ALA A 120 -15.68 -10.36 -0.42
N ALA A 121 -16.53 -10.16 -1.45
CA ALA A 121 -17.38 -11.21 -1.98
C ALA A 121 -16.57 -12.37 -2.56
N GLY A 122 -17.17 -13.55 -2.59
CA GLY A 122 -16.55 -14.73 -3.18
C GLY A 122 -16.27 -14.56 -4.67
N VAL A 123 -15.23 -15.20 -5.16
CA VAL A 123 -14.84 -15.23 -6.56
C VAL A 123 -15.64 -16.26 -7.32
N ILE A 124 -16.14 -15.92 -8.51
CA ILE A 124 -16.75 -16.87 -9.44
C ILE A 124 -15.63 -17.60 -10.18
N ALA A 125 -15.63 -18.93 -10.14
CA ALA A 125 -14.63 -19.72 -10.85
C ALA A 125 -14.62 -19.40 -12.35
N GLY A 126 -13.43 -19.13 -12.90
CA GLY A 126 -13.26 -18.72 -14.29
C GLY A 126 -13.67 -17.29 -14.61
N GLY A 127 -14.00 -16.49 -13.58
CA GLY A 127 -14.32 -15.07 -13.69
C GLY A 127 -13.22 -14.16 -13.12
N ALA A 128 -13.62 -12.97 -12.68
CA ALA A 128 -12.69 -12.03 -12.04
C ALA A 128 -12.12 -12.61 -10.74
N GLY A 129 -10.84 -12.38 -10.50
CA GLY A 129 -10.06 -13.00 -9.43
C GLY A 129 -9.26 -14.22 -9.85
N SER A 130 -9.43 -14.69 -11.09
CA SER A 130 -8.70 -15.84 -11.65
C SER A 130 -7.64 -15.44 -12.70
N GLY A 131 -7.39 -14.16 -12.90
CA GLY A 131 -6.46 -13.66 -13.90
C GLY A 131 -4.98 -13.83 -13.54
N GLN A 132 -4.13 -13.48 -14.50
CA GLN A 132 -2.66 -13.61 -14.42
C GLN A 132 -1.92 -12.34 -14.87
N GLY A 133 -2.65 -11.27 -15.11
CA GLY A 133 -2.09 -10.02 -15.62
C GLY A 133 -1.48 -9.12 -14.55
N THR A 134 -1.44 -7.85 -14.87
CA THR A 134 -0.87 -6.81 -14.03
C THR A 134 -1.94 -5.77 -13.66
N LEU A 135 -1.96 -5.38 -12.41
CA LEU A 135 -2.63 -4.14 -11.95
C LEU A 135 -1.56 -3.06 -11.80
N ASP A 136 -1.68 -1.98 -12.56
CA ASP A 136 -0.71 -0.89 -12.58
C ASP A 136 -1.38 0.42 -12.17
N ILE A 137 -1.14 0.86 -10.95
CA ILE A 137 -1.70 2.08 -10.39
C ILE A 137 -0.61 3.13 -10.28
N ARG A 138 -0.82 4.29 -10.90
CA ARG A 138 0.10 5.42 -10.89
C ARG A 138 -0.60 6.70 -10.43
N SER A 139 0.00 7.36 -9.46
CA SER A 139 -0.50 8.62 -8.91
C SER A 139 0.66 9.50 -8.44
N GLU A 140 0.37 10.74 -8.09
CA GLU A 140 1.30 11.57 -7.33
C GLU A 140 1.25 11.16 -5.85
N ARG A 141 0.02 10.97 -5.34
CA ARG A 141 -0.22 10.50 -3.98
C ARG A 141 -1.18 9.33 -4.00
N LEU A 142 -0.82 8.28 -3.28
CA LEU A 142 -1.67 7.12 -3.02
C LEU A 142 -1.91 7.02 -1.52
N GLU A 143 -3.17 6.89 -1.14
CA GLU A 143 -3.56 6.76 0.26
C GLU A 143 -4.42 5.50 0.45
N PHE A 144 -4.03 4.68 1.42
CA PHE A 144 -4.90 3.66 1.99
C PHE A 144 -5.64 4.29 3.16
N GLY A 145 -6.92 4.58 2.98
CA GLY A 145 -7.66 5.33 3.96
C GLY A 145 -9.14 5.33 3.65
N TYR A 146 -9.79 6.40 3.94
CA TYR A 146 -11.17 6.64 3.55
C TYR A 146 -11.32 8.03 2.95
N GLY A 147 -12.39 8.19 2.22
CA GLY A 147 -12.67 9.43 1.54
C GLY A 147 -12.75 10.62 2.50
N PRO A 148 -12.55 11.83 2.00
CA PRO A 148 -12.42 13.04 2.81
C PRO A 148 -13.68 13.40 3.61
N PHE A 149 -14.78 12.71 3.36
CA PHE A 149 -16.09 13.01 3.94
C PHE A 149 -16.56 12.02 4.99
N SER A 150 -15.77 10.98 5.28
CA SER A 150 -16.12 9.98 6.28
C SER A 150 -14.94 9.73 7.21
N GLN A 151 -15.16 9.92 8.49
CA GLN A 151 -14.20 9.51 9.51
C GLN A 151 -14.74 8.27 10.20
N PRO A 152 -14.06 7.11 10.05
CA PRO A 152 -14.46 5.92 10.77
C PRO A 152 -14.16 6.06 12.26
N SER A 153 -14.81 5.21 13.03
CA SER A 153 -14.47 5.02 14.43
C SER A 153 -13.01 4.57 14.59
N ALA A 154 -12.37 4.94 15.67
CA ALA A 154 -10.97 4.56 15.96
C ALA A 154 -10.76 3.04 16.09
N ILE A 155 -11.82 2.26 16.24
CA ILE A 155 -11.78 0.79 16.32
C ILE A 155 -12.00 0.10 14.98
N ASP A 156 -12.47 0.83 13.95
CA ASP A 156 -12.79 0.25 12.65
C ASP A 156 -11.51 -0.10 11.89
N SER A 157 -11.49 -1.31 11.32
CA SER A 157 -10.41 -1.79 10.47
C SER A 157 -10.93 -2.03 9.05
N TYR A 158 -10.25 -1.45 8.06
CA TYR A 158 -10.61 -1.53 6.65
C TYR A 158 -9.70 -2.50 5.91
N GLN A 159 -10.29 -3.51 5.30
CA GLN A 159 -9.59 -4.54 4.54
C GLN A 159 -9.61 -4.24 3.06
N ARG A 160 -8.52 -4.57 2.38
CA ARG A 160 -8.35 -4.47 0.93
C ARG A 160 -7.71 -5.74 0.41
N LEU A 161 -8.24 -6.25 -0.70
CA LEU A 161 -7.73 -7.43 -1.37
C LEU A 161 -7.55 -7.14 -2.86
N ALA A 162 -6.36 -7.40 -3.39
CA ALA A 162 -6.13 -7.51 -4.83
C ALA A 162 -5.91 -8.99 -5.18
N LEU A 163 -6.72 -9.54 -6.07
CA LEU A 163 -6.69 -10.96 -6.42
C LEU A 163 -6.85 -11.15 -7.93
N GLY A 164 -6.11 -12.10 -8.50
CA GLY A 164 -6.16 -12.40 -9.92
C GLY A 164 -5.21 -11.57 -10.76
N PHE A 165 -4.12 -11.09 -10.15
CA PHE A 165 -2.99 -10.45 -10.82
C PHE A 165 -1.70 -11.14 -10.40
N ALA A 166 -0.84 -11.46 -11.36
CA ALA A 166 0.50 -11.95 -11.07
C ALA A 166 1.36 -10.87 -10.41
N THR A 167 1.13 -9.62 -10.79
CA THR A 167 1.86 -8.45 -10.29
C THR A 167 0.91 -7.29 -10.05
N VAL A 168 1.10 -6.62 -8.93
CA VAL A 168 0.43 -5.36 -8.58
C VAL A 168 1.50 -4.29 -8.37
N ASN A 169 1.45 -3.23 -9.18
CA ASN A 169 2.32 -2.07 -9.06
C ASN A 169 1.53 -0.90 -8.51
N LEU A 170 1.96 -0.37 -7.38
CA LEU A 170 1.41 0.83 -6.77
C LEU A 170 2.51 1.89 -6.75
N ALA A 171 2.44 2.84 -7.68
CA ALA A 171 3.43 3.89 -7.84
C ALA A 171 2.85 5.25 -7.45
N ALA A 172 3.57 5.98 -6.60
CA ALA A 172 3.23 7.34 -6.22
C ALA A 172 4.48 8.21 -6.22
N SER A 173 4.49 9.24 -7.09
CA SER A 173 5.67 10.07 -7.29
C SER A 173 6.02 10.95 -6.09
N GLU A 174 5.06 11.24 -5.21
CA GLU A 174 5.31 12.00 -3.98
C GLU A 174 5.38 11.10 -2.75
N ARG A 175 4.33 10.31 -2.50
CA ARG A 175 4.25 9.44 -1.34
C ARG A 175 3.13 8.41 -1.41
N ILE A 176 3.29 7.32 -0.66
CA ILE A 176 2.24 6.39 -0.28
C ILE A 176 1.99 6.54 1.22
N THR A 177 0.75 6.82 1.61
CA THR A 177 0.33 7.00 3.00
C THR A 177 -0.63 5.90 3.41
N ALA A 178 -0.31 5.18 4.47
CA ALA A 178 -1.23 4.24 5.10
C ALA A 178 -1.93 4.93 6.28
N ASN A 179 -3.26 5.05 6.21
CA ASN A 179 -4.05 5.84 7.14
C ASN A 179 -5.01 4.96 7.94
N HIS A 180 -5.36 5.37 9.17
CA HIS A 180 -6.23 4.65 10.09
C HIS A 180 -5.77 3.24 10.42
N LYS A 181 -6.71 2.30 10.54
CA LYS A 181 -6.44 0.88 10.76
C LYS A 181 -6.93 0.10 9.55
N GLY A 182 -6.08 -0.74 9.01
CA GLY A 182 -6.45 -1.53 7.86
C GLY A 182 -5.36 -2.44 7.34
N SER A 183 -5.67 -3.06 6.21
CA SER A 183 -4.78 -4.00 5.55
C SER A 183 -4.95 -3.96 4.04
N LEU A 184 -3.91 -4.36 3.34
CA LEU A 184 -3.94 -4.75 1.94
C LEU A 184 -3.29 -6.12 1.82
N ALA A 185 -3.99 -7.07 1.20
CA ALA A 185 -3.45 -8.34 0.80
C ALA A 185 -3.45 -8.45 -0.73
N VAL A 186 -2.34 -8.91 -1.29
CA VAL A 186 -2.17 -9.13 -2.72
C VAL A 186 -1.87 -10.60 -2.96
N TYR A 187 -2.76 -11.26 -3.72
CA TYR A 187 -2.60 -12.64 -4.13
C TYR A 187 -2.94 -12.83 -5.61
N GLN A 188 -2.29 -13.76 -6.26
CA GLN A 188 -2.64 -14.13 -7.63
C GLN A 188 -3.82 -15.11 -7.66
N SER A 189 -3.80 -16.13 -6.82
CA SER A 189 -4.73 -17.25 -6.89
C SER A 189 -5.43 -17.52 -5.57
N GLN A 190 -6.71 -17.85 -5.65
CA GLN A 190 -7.50 -18.38 -4.56
C GLN A 190 -7.63 -19.89 -4.74
N GLY A 191 -7.22 -20.64 -3.74
CA GLY A 191 -7.37 -22.09 -3.68
C GLY A 191 -8.68 -22.54 -3.02
N GLU A 192 -8.68 -23.75 -2.48
CA GLU A 192 -9.86 -24.32 -1.84
C GLU A 192 -10.21 -23.66 -0.50
N TYR A 193 -11.50 -23.60 -0.23
CA TYR A 193 -11.99 -23.18 1.08
C TYR A 193 -11.86 -24.33 2.09
N ARG A 194 -11.32 -24.03 3.26
CA ARG A 194 -11.25 -24.93 4.40
C ARG A 194 -11.97 -24.32 5.58
N ALA A 195 -12.87 -25.10 6.17
CA ALA A 195 -13.59 -24.67 7.37
C ALA A 195 -12.62 -24.33 8.51
N GLY A 196 -12.80 -23.17 9.12
CA GLY A 196 -11.96 -22.64 10.20
C GLY A 196 -10.72 -21.88 9.77
N SER A 197 -10.22 -22.02 8.53
CA SER A 197 -9.08 -21.30 8.01
C SER A 197 -9.37 -20.45 6.75
N GLY A 198 -10.55 -20.57 6.16
CA GLY A 198 -10.94 -19.82 4.97
C GLY A 198 -10.30 -20.35 3.69
N TYR A 199 -10.18 -19.48 2.70
CA TYR A 199 -9.53 -19.78 1.42
C TYR A 199 -8.01 -19.77 1.56
N ALA A 200 -7.36 -20.72 0.88
CA ALA A 200 -5.91 -20.68 0.68
C ALA A 200 -5.60 -19.73 -0.48
N TYR A 201 -4.70 -18.77 -0.25
CA TYR A 201 -4.24 -17.84 -1.27
C TYR A 201 -2.77 -18.06 -1.58
N SER A 202 -2.37 -17.79 -2.82
CA SER A 202 -0.99 -17.96 -3.26
C SER A 202 -0.57 -17.00 -4.36
N GLY A 203 0.73 -16.72 -4.41
CA GLY A 203 1.34 -15.87 -5.43
C GLY A 203 0.92 -14.41 -5.35
N GLY A 204 1.29 -13.65 -6.34
CA GLY A 204 1.03 -12.21 -6.42
C GLY A 204 2.18 -11.37 -5.85
N ASP A 205 2.95 -10.74 -6.75
CA ASP A 205 3.99 -9.81 -6.37
C ASP A 205 3.40 -8.43 -6.16
N LEU A 206 3.87 -7.75 -5.12
CA LEU A 206 3.52 -6.35 -4.82
C LEU A 206 4.74 -5.48 -4.93
N ASN A 207 4.68 -4.49 -5.81
CA ASN A 207 5.69 -3.44 -5.93
C ASN A 207 5.10 -2.11 -5.48
N LEU A 208 5.66 -1.54 -4.43
CA LEU A 208 5.40 -0.18 -3.99
C LEU A 208 6.53 0.70 -4.51
N ILE A 209 6.19 1.68 -5.34
CA ILE A 209 7.18 2.54 -6.01
C ILE A 209 6.92 3.98 -5.58
N THR A 210 7.70 4.46 -4.62
CA THR A 210 7.51 5.79 -4.04
C THR A 210 8.79 6.28 -3.37
N PRO A 211 9.07 7.59 -3.41
CA PRO A 211 10.18 8.17 -2.64
C PRO A 211 9.92 8.22 -1.13
N LEU A 212 8.66 8.09 -0.70
CA LEU A 212 8.29 8.11 0.72
C LEU A 212 7.10 7.20 1.00
N LEU A 213 7.29 6.26 1.93
CA LEU A 213 6.24 5.45 2.54
C LEU A 213 6.03 5.92 3.98
N THR A 214 4.80 6.27 4.34
CA THR A 214 4.48 6.84 5.64
C THR A 214 3.07 6.45 6.09
N GLY A 215 2.65 6.95 7.25
CA GLY A 215 1.31 6.81 7.78
C GLY A 215 0.88 8.10 8.48
N GLU A 216 -0.37 8.23 8.84
CA GLU A 216 -0.84 9.30 9.70
C GLU A 216 -0.69 8.95 11.18
N ALA A 217 -0.74 9.95 12.02
CA ALA A 217 -0.57 9.80 13.47
C ALA A 217 -1.52 8.73 14.04
N GLY A 218 -0.95 7.76 14.77
CA GLY A 218 -1.70 6.69 15.41
C GLY A 218 -2.30 5.66 14.45
N SER A 219 -1.99 5.69 13.17
CA SER A 219 -2.45 4.69 12.19
C SER A 219 -1.80 3.32 12.43
N ARG A 220 -2.48 2.27 11.97
CA ARG A 220 -1.98 0.90 12.04
C ARG A 220 -2.41 0.12 10.82
N ASN A 221 -1.46 -0.19 9.95
CA ASN A 221 -1.72 -0.89 8.70
C ASN A 221 -0.76 -2.04 8.47
N SER A 222 -1.23 -3.04 7.71
CA SER A 222 -0.42 -4.14 7.20
C SER A 222 -0.58 -4.29 5.70
N LEU A 223 0.52 -4.51 5.00
CA LEU A 223 0.57 -4.78 3.56
C LEU A 223 1.22 -6.15 3.36
N LEU A 224 0.51 -7.06 2.70
CA LEU A 224 0.93 -8.44 2.50
C LEU A 224 0.93 -8.78 1.01
N ALA A 225 2.01 -9.38 0.54
CA ALA A 225 2.09 -10.04 -0.77
C ALA A 225 2.23 -11.55 -0.60
N GLY A 226 1.46 -12.33 -1.36
CA GLY A 226 1.66 -13.77 -1.44
C GLY A 226 2.96 -14.16 -2.13
N GLY A 227 3.44 -13.33 -3.04
CA GLY A 227 4.75 -13.40 -3.68
C GLY A 227 5.77 -12.44 -3.08
N ALA A 228 6.66 -11.91 -3.90
CA ALA A 228 7.64 -10.93 -3.47
C ALA A 228 7.00 -9.57 -3.17
N LEU A 229 7.45 -8.94 -2.08
CA LEU A 229 7.14 -7.55 -1.77
C LEU A 229 8.39 -6.71 -1.98
N ARG A 230 8.32 -5.74 -2.88
CA ARG A 230 9.43 -4.82 -3.17
C ARG A 230 8.97 -3.39 -3.00
N VAL A 231 9.74 -2.61 -2.28
CA VAL A 231 9.50 -1.18 -2.08
C VAL A 231 10.72 -0.44 -2.60
N SER A 232 10.53 0.43 -3.58
CA SER A 232 11.61 1.18 -4.24
C SER A 232 11.24 2.65 -4.42
N ALA A 233 12.26 3.49 -4.60
CA ALA A 233 12.05 4.93 -4.74
C ALA A 233 11.56 5.36 -6.13
N GLY A 234 11.71 4.50 -7.15
CA GLY A 234 11.47 4.89 -8.53
C GLY A 234 12.58 5.81 -9.08
N GLY A 235 12.34 6.42 -10.24
CA GLY A 235 13.33 7.25 -10.94
C GLY A 235 13.59 8.65 -10.36
N GLY A 236 12.87 9.08 -9.35
CA GLY A 236 12.92 10.46 -8.81
C GLY A 236 13.85 10.70 -7.61
N GLY A 237 14.49 9.64 -7.11
CA GLY A 237 15.29 9.71 -5.88
C GLY A 237 14.44 9.91 -4.61
N ALA A 238 15.08 9.82 -3.44
CA ALA A 238 14.39 10.04 -2.17
C ALA A 238 14.01 11.52 -1.99
N ALA A 239 12.72 11.79 -1.82
CA ALA A 239 12.26 13.14 -1.49
C ALA A 239 12.72 13.54 -0.09
N SER A 240 13.01 14.83 0.10
CA SER A 240 13.15 15.39 1.45
C SER A 240 11.80 15.29 2.17
N THR A 241 11.79 14.74 3.38
CA THR A 241 10.56 14.66 4.18
C THR A 241 10.17 16.11 4.57
N PRO A 242 9.00 16.60 4.15
CA PRO A 242 8.53 17.88 4.64
C PRO A 242 8.35 17.84 6.17
N VAL A 243 8.69 18.93 6.84
CA VAL A 243 8.57 19.03 8.32
C VAL A 243 7.15 18.74 8.79
N GLU A 244 6.14 19.10 8.00
CA GLU A 244 4.73 18.88 8.29
C GLU A 244 4.36 17.37 8.37
N LEU A 245 4.94 16.54 7.50
CA LEU A 245 4.73 15.10 7.54
C LEU A 245 5.36 14.45 8.77
N ALA A 246 6.46 14.99 9.27
CA ALA A 246 7.11 14.48 10.47
C ALA A 246 6.20 14.52 11.71
N ASN A 247 5.37 15.54 11.83
CA ASN A 247 4.42 15.68 12.93
C ASN A 247 3.11 14.91 12.69
N GLY A 248 2.68 14.81 11.42
CA GLY A 248 1.46 14.11 11.03
C GLY A 248 1.54 12.59 11.10
N ALA A 249 2.75 12.02 11.18
CA ALA A 249 2.99 10.57 11.18
C ALA A 249 3.33 10.00 12.57
N LEU A 250 3.24 10.79 13.62
CA LEU A 250 3.70 10.41 14.96
C LEU A 250 2.99 9.16 15.49
N GLY A 251 3.75 8.12 15.82
CA GLY A 251 3.21 6.90 16.38
C GLY A 251 2.51 5.98 15.35
N ALA A 252 2.69 6.21 14.07
CA ALA A 252 2.14 5.34 13.03
C ALA A 252 2.82 3.95 13.05
N GLU A 253 2.03 2.91 12.83
CA GLU A 253 2.51 1.54 12.74
C GLU A 253 2.26 0.98 11.34
N LEU A 254 3.28 0.32 10.78
CA LEU A 254 3.23 -0.32 9.46
C LEU A 254 3.91 -1.68 9.51
N ALA A 255 3.20 -2.70 9.04
CA ALA A 255 3.74 -4.05 8.86
C ALA A 255 3.76 -4.40 7.38
N LEU A 256 4.90 -4.86 6.88
CA LEU A 256 5.09 -5.34 5.51
C LEU A 256 5.48 -6.82 5.55
N GLU A 257 4.83 -7.64 4.74
CA GLU A 257 5.09 -9.08 4.66
C GLU A 257 5.07 -9.57 3.21
N GLY A 258 5.98 -10.44 2.88
CA GLY A 258 6.07 -11.09 1.57
C GLY A 258 6.82 -12.43 1.63
N ALA A 259 6.76 -13.20 0.55
CA ALA A 259 7.58 -14.39 0.41
C ALA A 259 9.08 -14.02 0.47
N SER A 260 9.48 -12.99 -0.24
CA SER A 260 10.71 -12.24 -0.05
C SER A 260 10.36 -10.77 0.15
N LEU A 261 11.24 -10.00 0.79
CA LEU A 261 10.99 -8.59 1.04
C LEU A 261 12.26 -7.78 0.78
N LEU A 262 12.15 -6.80 -0.12
CA LEU A 262 13.16 -5.78 -0.35
C LEU A 262 12.57 -4.40 -0.04
N LEU A 263 13.20 -3.68 0.87
CA LEU A 263 12.86 -2.29 1.19
C LEU A 263 14.03 -1.39 0.82
N ASP A 264 13.82 -0.51 -0.15
CA ASP A 264 14.86 0.31 -0.78
C ASP A 264 14.36 1.73 -1.05
N THR A 265 13.73 2.33 -0.06
CA THR A 265 13.25 3.72 -0.12
C THR A 265 13.17 4.32 1.29
N ARG A 266 12.78 5.59 1.36
CA ARG A 266 12.54 6.25 2.64
C ARG A 266 11.21 5.82 3.24
N VAL A 267 11.24 5.48 4.53
CA VAL A 267 10.07 5.23 5.37
C VAL A 267 10.09 6.24 6.52
N GLY A 268 9.01 7.00 6.66
CA GLY A 268 8.85 7.99 7.73
C GLY A 268 7.75 7.60 8.69
N LEU A 269 8.13 7.10 9.87
CA LEU A 269 7.23 6.69 10.96
C LEU A 269 7.78 7.18 12.31
N PRO A 270 7.88 8.50 12.52
CA PRO A 270 8.49 9.03 13.74
C PRO A 270 7.78 8.49 14.98
N SER A 271 8.55 8.00 15.96
CA SER A 271 8.07 7.37 17.18
C SER A 271 7.08 6.21 16.93
N GLY A 272 7.07 5.67 15.73
CA GLY A 272 6.16 4.62 15.29
C GLY A 272 6.77 3.23 15.37
N LYS A 273 6.18 2.33 14.59
CA LYS A 273 6.62 0.93 14.52
C LYS A 273 6.64 0.45 13.07
N LEU A 274 7.75 -0.14 12.67
CA LEU A 274 7.90 -0.82 11.38
C LEU A 274 8.22 -2.29 11.62
N SER A 275 7.38 -3.19 11.12
CA SER A 275 7.60 -4.63 11.18
C SER A 275 7.72 -5.18 9.76
N LEU A 276 8.85 -5.81 9.46
CA LEU A 276 9.13 -6.41 8.16
C LEU A 276 9.28 -7.93 8.36
N THR A 277 8.50 -8.70 7.59
CA THR A 277 8.50 -10.16 7.66
C THR A 277 8.65 -10.75 6.26
N ALA A 278 9.60 -11.66 6.09
CA ALA A 278 9.78 -12.44 4.87
C ALA A 278 9.75 -13.93 5.20
N GLN A 279 9.15 -14.74 4.31
CA GLN A 279 9.25 -16.19 4.42
C GLN A 279 10.66 -16.67 4.06
N GLU A 280 11.31 -15.97 3.14
CA GLU A 280 12.69 -16.18 2.70
C GLU A 280 13.56 -14.98 3.05
N ASP A 281 14.30 -14.42 2.10
CA ASP A 281 15.22 -13.31 2.34
C ASP A 281 14.51 -11.98 2.60
N LEU A 282 15.02 -11.24 3.58
CA LEU A 282 14.66 -9.88 3.89
C LEU A 282 15.88 -8.98 3.69
N GLU A 283 15.74 -7.96 2.86
CA GLU A 283 16.81 -7.05 2.51
C GLU A 283 16.40 -5.58 2.66
N LEU A 284 17.24 -4.81 3.32
CA LEU A 284 17.23 -3.36 3.29
C LEU A 284 18.27 -2.90 2.27
N GLY A 285 17.81 -2.34 1.16
CA GLY A 285 18.67 -1.88 0.06
C GLY A 285 19.44 -0.62 0.40
N ALA A 286 20.33 -0.21 -0.49
CA ALA A 286 21.18 0.97 -0.31
C ALA A 286 20.40 2.28 -0.14
N GLY A 287 19.20 2.37 -0.73
CA GLY A 287 18.30 3.51 -0.61
C GLY A 287 17.37 3.48 0.60
N ALA A 288 17.42 2.45 1.44
CA ALA A 288 16.59 2.36 2.63
C ALA A 288 17.00 3.39 3.68
N GLN A 289 16.08 4.29 3.98
CA GLN A 289 16.22 5.35 4.99
C GLN A 289 15.03 5.26 5.93
N LEU A 290 15.19 4.54 7.04
CA LEU A 290 14.11 4.30 8.01
C LEU A 290 14.20 5.35 9.11
N ASP A 291 13.26 6.29 9.08
CA ASP A 291 13.18 7.38 10.06
C ASP A 291 12.04 7.11 11.04
N LEU A 292 12.40 6.57 12.20
CA LEU A 292 11.51 6.33 13.34
C LEU A 292 11.96 7.14 14.57
N ALA A 293 12.82 8.11 14.36
CA ALA A 293 13.35 8.94 15.46
C ALA A 293 12.25 9.70 16.19
N GLY A 294 12.49 10.02 17.44
CA GLY A 294 11.65 10.91 18.21
C GLY A 294 11.65 12.33 17.66
N ARG A 295 10.61 13.08 17.98
CA ARG A 295 10.43 14.47 17.53
C ARG A 295 10.29 15.43 18.70
N ALA A 296 10.79 16.63 18.51
CA ALA A 296 10.48 17.77 19.37
C ALA A 296 9.19 18.43 18.86
N LEU A 297 8.17 18.44 19.69
CA LEU A 297 6.86 18.99 19.39
C LEU A 297 6.63 20.25 20.20
N ARG A 298 6.42 21.37 19.55
CA ARG A 298 6.18 22.65 20.19
C ARG A 298 4.68 22.92 20.30
N PHE A 299 4.24 23.15 21.55
CA PHE A 299 2.88 23.54 21.88
C PHE A 299 2.96 24.89 22.62
N ASP A 300 2.62 25.96 21.96
CA ASP A 300 2.77 27.32 22.48
C ASP A 300 4.20 27.56 23.04
N ASP A 301 4.32 27.69 24.34
CA ASP A 301 5.59 27.91 25.05
C ASP A 301 6.27 26.63 25.57
N VAL A 302 5.66 25.46 25.32
CA VAL A 302 6.16 24.18 25.82
C VAL A 302 6.61 23.29 24.70
N THR A 303 7.85 22.78 24.78
CA THR A 303 8.34 21.71 23.91
C THR A 303 8.18 20.36 24.58
N ARG A 304 7.54 19.41 23.88
CA ARG A 304 7.46 18.01 24.26
C ARG A 304 8.32 17.19 23.32
N TYR A 305 8.90 16.14 23.85
CA TYR A 305 9.77 15.24 23.09
C TYR A 305 9.17 13.85 23.04
N SER A 306 9.07 13.28 21.86
CA SER A 306 8.62 11.90 21.69
C SER A 306 9.81 10.93 21.70
N TRP A 307 9.50 9.68 21.93
CA TRP A 307 10.47 8.58 21.99
C TRP A 307 10.93 8.12 20.60
N GLY A 308 12.02 7.38 20.52
CA GLY A 308 12.43 6.65 19.35
C GLY A 308 11.51 5.45 19.10
N GLY A 309 11.27 5.13 17.83
CA GLY A 309 10.34 4.08 17.43
C GLY A 309 10.91 2.66 17.54
N GLU A 310 10.22 1.72 16.92
CA GLU A 310 10.55 0.29 16.95
C GLU A 310 10.63 -0.27 15.54
N VAL A 311 11.71 -1.02 15.26
CA VAL A 311 11.87 -1.78 14.00
C VAL A 311 12.04 -3.26 14.34
N ASN A 312 11.21 -4.10 13.71
CA ASN A 312 11.28 -5.55 13.81
C ASN A 312 11.52 -6.16 12.44
N LEU A 313 12.59 -6.91 12.30
CA LEU A 313 12.95 -7.63 11.07
C LEU A 313 12.88 -9.13 11.36
N LEU A 314 12.09 -9.87 10.57
CA LEU A 314 11.90 -11.29 10.72
C LEU A 314 12.03 -12.01 9.39
N SER A 315 12.91 -12.99 9.30
CA SER A 315 12.96 -13.95 8.19
C SER A 315 12.73 -15.37 8.73
N HIS A 316 11.77 -16.09 8.12
CA HIS A 316 11.46 -17.46 8.52
C HIS A 316 12.45 -18.48 7.97
N GLY A 317 12.81 -18.40 6.69
CA GLY A 317 13.63 -19.40 6.02
C GLY A 317 14.83 -18.85 5.24
N GLY A 318 15.16 -17.58 5.43
CA GLY A 318 16.26 -16.93 4.71
C GLY A 318 17.11 -16.05 5.60
N ASN A 319 17.75 -15.08 4.98
CA ASN A 319 18.69 -14.16 5.63
C ASN A 319 18.07 -12.77 5.80
N ILE A 320 18.60 -12.03 6.75
CA ILE A 320 18.36 -10.60 6.90
C ILE A 320 19.66 -9.88 6.56
N ARG A 321 19.59 -8.98 5.57
CA ARG A 321 20.71 -8.17 5.12
C ARG A 321 20.34 -6.69 5.08
N GLN A 322 21.24 -5.88 5.58
CA GLN A 322 21.18 -4.43 5.49
C GLN A 322 22.38 -3.92 4.70
N ALA A 323 22.11 -3.21 3.60
CA ALA A 323 23.17 -2.61 2.79
C ALA A 323 23.94 -1.52 3.55
N GLY A 324 25.22 -1.38 3.26
CA GLY A 324 26.10 -0.44 3.96
C GLY A 324 25.69 1.03 3.86
N ALA A 325 25.04 1.44 2.77
CA ALA A 325 24.57 2.81 2.58
C ALA A 325 23.18 3.09 3.20
N SER A 326 22.51 2.06 3.71
CA SER A 326 21.20 2.22 4.34
C SER A 326 21.31 2.80 5.76
N ARG A 327 20.19 3.35 6.25
CA ARG A 327 20.14 3.99 7.57
C ARG A 327 18.85 3.64 8.30
N ILE A 328 19.00 3.35 9.59
CA ILE A 328 17.89 3.19 10.53
C ILE A 328 18.09 4.21 11.65
N ASP A 329 17.16 5.13 11.80
CA ASP A 329 17.21 6.17 12.84
C ASP A 329 16.11 5.94 13.88
N LEU A 330 16.55 5.57 15.08
CA LEU A 330 15.72 5.30 16.28
C LEU A 330 16.10 6.25 17.41
N SER A 331 16.83 7.32 17.14
CA SER A 331 17.30 8.27 18.11
C SER A 331 16.17 9.08 18.74
N ALA A 332 16.41 9.64 19.90
CA ALA A 332 15.51 10.56 20.55
C ALA A 332 16.29 11.67 21.26
N SER A 333 15.67 12.83 21.40
CA SER A 333 16.18 13.93 22.23
C SER A 333 15.29 14.07 23.45
N ASN A 334 15.89 14.17 24.65
CA ASN A 334 15.18 14.31 25.91
C ASN A 334 14.08 13.23 26.12
N ASN A 335 14.28 12.06 25.52
CA ASN A 335 13.41 10.89 25.65
C ASN A 335 14.19 9.63 25.30
N GLN A 336 13.60 8.47 25.56
CA GLN A 336 14.20 7.18 25.29
C GLN A 336 14.37 6.92 23.79
N ALA A 337 15.55 6.50 23.37
CA ALA A 337 15.78 5.98 22.03
C ALA A 337 15.04 4.65 21.81
N GLY A 338 14.81 4.31 20.54
CA GLY A 338 14.02 3.15 20.16
C GLY A 338 14.78 1.84 20.14
N SER A 339 14.17 0.82 19.54
CA SER A 339 14.70 -0.54 19.48
C SER A 339 14.68 -1.11 18.08
N LEU A 340 15.67 -1.94 17.77
CA LEU A 340 15.75 -2.77 16.58
C LEU A 340 15.90 -4.23 16.99
N THR A 341 15.01 -5.07 16.47
CA THR A 341 15.09 -6.52 16.62
C THR A 341 15.20 -7.15 15.24
N ALA A 342 16.17 -8.02 15.02
CA ALA A 342 16.37 -8.74 13.77
C ALA A 342 16.51 -10.24 14.07
N VAL A 343 15.62 -11.07 13.53
CA VAL A 343 15.55 -12.50 13.82
C VAL A 343 15.49 -13.29 12.52
N ALA A 344 16.52 -14.10 12.26
CA ALA A 344 16.54 -15.10 11.19
C ALA A 344 16.33 -16.48 11.82
N LEU A 345 15.20 -17.12 11.47
CA LEU A 345 14.74 -18.36 12.13
C LEU A 345 15.30 -19.64 11.49
N ASP A 346 15.91 -19.56 10.29
CA ASP A 346 16.51 -20.74 9.66
C ASP A 346 17.69 -21.25 10.50
N SER A 347 17.50 -22.40 11.14
CA SER A 347 18.50 -23.01 12.01
C SER A 347 19.73 -23.57 11.29
N ALA A 348 19.65 -23.75 9.96
CA ALA A 348 20.74 -24.32 9.19
C ALA A 348 21.67 -23.28 8.57
N ALA A 349 21.14 -22.14 8.15
CA ALA A 349 21.89 -21.16 7.36
C ALA A 349 21.44 -19.71 7.55
N GLY A 350 20.51 -19.42 8.45
CA GLY A 350 20.00 -18.06 8.68
C GLY A 350 21.08 -17.12 9.21
N VAL A 351 21.29 -16.01 8.50
CA VAL A 351 22.29 -14.99 8.85
C VAL A 351 21.59 -13.64 9.03
N VAL A 352 22.02 -12.91 10.06
CA VAL A 352 21.68 -11.49 10.25
C VAL A 352 22.93 -10.68 9.99
N ASP A 353 22.95 -9.94 8.89
CA ASP A 353 24.07 -9.11 8.43
C ASP A 353 23.65 -7.66 8.29
N LEU A 354 23.96 -6.85 9.29
CA LEU A 354 23.58 -5.43 9.38
C LEU A 354 24.83 -4.56 9.16
N GLN A 355 25.03 -4.10 7.93
CA GLN A 355 26.20 -3.30 7.54
C GLN A 355 25.92 -1.79 7.47
N GLY A 356 24.65 -1.38 7.51
CA GLY A 356 24.25 0.01 7.42
C GLY A 356 24.33 0.76 8.75
N GLN A 357 24.03 2.02 8.72
CA GLN A 357 24.04 2.87 9.90
C GLN A 357 22.80 2.63 10.75
N ILE A 358 22.99 2.44 12.05
CA ILE A 358 21.92 2.32 13.04
C ILE A 358 22.17 3.40 14.10
N LEU A 359 21.23 4.34 14.22
CA LEU A 359 21.27 5.41 15.21
C LEU A 359 20.22 5.12 16.29
N ALA A 360 20.66 4.87 17.49
CA ALA A 360 19.79 4.57 18.63
C ALA A 360 20.31 5.26 19.91
N ALA A 361 20.76 6.51 19.76
CA ALA A 361 21.22 7.31 20.87
C ALA A 361 20.09 8.18 21.43
N SER A 362 20.05 8.27 22.75
CA SER A 362 19.31 9.28 23.48
C SER A 362 20.23 10.45 23.78
N SER A 363 19.73 11.67 23.71
CA SER A 363 20.49 12.89 24.02
C SER A 363 19.68 13.82 24.96
N GLY A 364 20.40 14.74 25.62
CA GLY A 364 19.78 15.67 26.56
C GLY A 364 19.68 15.14 27.98
N GLU A 365 18.59 15.46 28.68
CA GLU A 365 18.41 15.09 30.09
C GLU A 365 18.04 13.59 30.29
N TYR A 366 17.69 12.90 29.20
CA TYR A 366 17.30 11.49 29.23
C TYR A 366 18.38 10.63 28.59
N ASP A 367 19.15 9.95 29.43
CA ASP A 367 20.30 9.14 28.98
C ASP A 367 19.93 7.64 28.94
N ALA A 368 18.93 7.28 28.16
CA ALA A 368 18.56 5.90 27.88
C ALA A 368 18.80 5.57 26.40
N GLY A 369 19.91 4.91 26.11
CA GLY A 369 20.21 4.42 24.76
C GLY A 369 19.18 3.44 24.26
N GLY A 370 19.20 3.20 22.94
CA GLY A 370 18.34 2.22 22.30
C GLY A 370 18.78 0.78 22.50
N THR A 371 17.94 -0.14 22.08
CA THR A 371 18.18 -1.58 22.15
C THR A 371 18.36 -2.17 20.76
N LEU A 372 19.40 -2.98 20.56
CA LEU A 372 19.61 -3.81 19.39
C LEU A 372 19.62 -5.28 19.82
N VAL A 373 18.77 -6.09 19.21
CA VAL A 373 18.72 -7.54 19.43
C VAL A 373 18.84 -8.27 18.10
N PRO A 374 20.05 -8.62 17.65
CA PRO A 374 20.24 -9.53 16.54
C PRO A 374 20.15 -10.97 17.03
N TYR A 375 19.44 -11.82 16.29
CA TYR A 375 19.34 -13.24 16.57
C TYR A 375 19.33 -14.07 15.29
N ALA A 376 20.17 -15.07 15.23
CA ALA A 376 20.16 -16.12 14.21
C ALA A 376 20.06 -17.47 14.92
N ALA A 377 19.12 -18.31 14.47
CA ALA A 377 18.84 -19.60 15.12
C ALA A 377 19.77 -20.73 14.66
N GLY A 378 20.67 -20.47 13.68
CA GLY A 378 21.65 -21.40 13.13
C GLY A 378 23.00 -21.39 13.82
#